data_f68624ba932b8db4f0e04a2a76b67952
#
_entry.id   f68624ba932b8db4f0e04a2a76b67952
#
_cell.length_a   1.000
_cell.length_b   1.000
_cell.length_c   1.000
_cell.angle_alpha   90.00
_cell.angle_beta   90.00
_cell.angle_gamma   90.00
#
_symmetry.space_group_name_H-M   'P 1'
#
loop_
_entity.id
_entity.type
_entity.pdbx_description
1 polymer ?
#
loop_
_entity_poly.entity_id
_entity_poly.type
_entity_poly.pdbx_seq_one_letter_code
_entity_poly.pdbx_strand_id
1 'polypeptide(L)'
;MNKIIVLNQKSYMEYNEVLDFINNIKDNIRRDLDVIICPSSIYLPYYKGKYDFKLGSQNVYIKNITGEYTSKSLKSMGVNYVLVGHFERKQYLHESNELINLKIKD
;
A
#
# COMPACT_ATOMS: atom_id res chain seq x y z
N MET A 1 -8.35 -12.13 18.65
CA MET A 1 -8.34 -11.24 17.48
C MET A 1 -7.19 -10.25 17.62
N ASN A 2 -6.32 -10.18 16.63
CA ASN A 2 -5.20 -9.25 16.64
C ASN A 2 -5.68 -7.83 16.33
N LYS A 3 -4.99 -6.85 16.90
CA LYS A 3 -5.16 -5.46 16.48
C LYS A 3 -4.51 -5.25 15.12
N ILE A 4 -5.14 -4.44 14.29
CA ILE A 4 -4.63 -4.10 12.96
C ILE A 4 -3.98 -2.71 13.02
N ILE A 5 -2.74 -2.63 12.56
CA ILE A 5 -2.02 -1.37 12.45
C ILE A 5 -1.68 -1.14 10.98
N VAL A 6 -2.09 0.00 10.44
CA VAL A 6 -1.80 0.37 9.06
C VAL A 6 -0.77 1.48 9.06
N LEU A 7 0.37 1.23 8.43
CA LEU A 7 1.44 2.21 8.29
C LEU A 7 1.38 2.80 6.88
N ASN A 8 0.66 3.90 6.74
CA ASN A 8 0.59 4.62 5.48
C ASN A 8 1.78 5.57 5.38
N GLN A 9 2.79 5.17 4.63
CA GLN A 9 4.03 5.94 4.48
C GLN A 9 3.89 7.12 3.50
N LYS A 10 2.76 7.18 2.80
CA LYS A 10 2.52 8.21 1.79
C LYS A 10 3.69 8.27 0.80
N SER A 11 4.15 9.45 0.41
CA SER A 11 5.29 9.60 -0.51
C SER A 11 6.47 10.32 0.15
N TYR A 12 6.62 10.16 1.47
CA TYR A 12 7.60 10.92 2.24
C TYR A 12 8.98 10.28 2.35
N MET A 13 9.10 8.98 2.01
CA MET A 13 10.37 8.27 2.14
C MET A 13 11.05 8.10 0.80
N GLU A 14 12.35 8.39 0.77
CA GLU A 14 13.19 8.12 -0.38
C GLU A 14 13.82 6.73 -0.28
N TYR A 15 14.49 6.28 -1.33
CA TYR A 15 14.98 4.90 -1.46
C TYR A 15 15.81 4.44 -0.26
N ASN A 16 16.81 5.23 0.13
CA ASN A 16 17.68 4.84 1.25
C ASN A 16 16.93 4.76 2.58
N GLU A 17 15.97 5.66 2.79
CA GLU A 17 15.12 5.64 3.97
C GLU A 17 14.23 4.39 4.01
N VAL A 18 13.74 3.95 2.86
CA VAL A 18 12.95 2.72 2.73
C VAL A 18 13.80 1.51 3.12
N LEU A 19 15.03 1.41 2.63
CA LEU A 19 15.93 0.31 2.98
C LEU A 19 16.24 0.29 4.47
N ASP A 20 16.53 1.44 5.05
CA ASP A 20 16.79 1.57 6.48
C ASP A 20 15.58 1.16 7.31
N PHE A 21 14.38 1.61 6.90
CA PHE A 21 13.14 1.25 7.57
C PHE A 21 12.94 -0.27 7.56
N ILE A 22 13.09 -0.91 6.41
CA ILE A 22 12.93 -2.36 6.29
C ILE A 22 13.92 -3.09 7.20
N ASN A 23 15.18 -2.67 7.20
CA ASN A 23 16.21 -3.29 8.03
C ASN A 23 15.89 -3.18 9.53
N ASN A 24 15.28 -2.08 9.93
CA ASN A 24 14.94 -1.87 11.34
C ASN A 24 13.66 -2.58 11.77
N ILE A 25 12.69 -2.76 10.88
CA ILE A 25 11.38 -3.29 11.25
C ILE A 25 11.25 -4.79 11.04
N LYS A 26 11.99 -5.38 10.11
CA LYS A 26 11.78 -6.77 9.66
C LYS A 26 11.78 -7.81 10.77
N ASP A 27 12.56 -7.57 11.84
CA ASP A 27 12.70 -8.51 12.96
C ASP A 27 12.04 -8.00 14.24
N ASN A 28 11.29 -6.89 14.17
CA ASN A 28 10.78 -6.19 15.35
C ASN A 28 9.26 -6.06 15.38
N ILE A 29 8.56 -6.89 14.60
CA ILE A 29 7.10 -6.86 14.57
C ILE A 29 6.55 -7.86 15.60
N ARG A 30 5.69 -7.38 16.49
CA ARG A 30 5.02 -8.21 17.47
C ARG A 30 4.03 -9.14 16.78
N ARG A 31 4.00 -10.40 17.18
CA ARG A 31 3.13 -11.42 16.57
C ARG A 31 1.65 -11.24 16.90
N ASP A 32 1.35 -10.49 17.94
CA ASP A 32 -0.05 -10.19 18.32
C ASP A 32 -0.64 -9.01 17.54
N LEU A 33 0.11 -8.45 16.60
CA LEU A 33 -0.33 -7.35 15.75
C LEU A 33 -0.38 -7.78 14.30
N ASP A 34 -1.42 -7.36 13.60
CA ASP A 34 -1.48 -7.42 12.14
C ASP A 34 -0.99 -6.09 11.60
N VAL A 35 0.25 -6.06 11.15
CA VAL A 35 0.87 -4.85 10.60
C VAL A 35 0.75 -4.86 9.09
N ILE A 36 0.11 -3.83 8.55
CA ILE A 36 -0.03 -3.64 7.10
C ILE A 36 0.80 -2.40 6.74
N ILE A 37 1.79 -2.57 5.88
CA ILE A 37 2.63 -1.47 5.42
C ILE A 37 2.20 -1.05 4.03
N CYS A 38 1.90 0.23 3.88
CA CYS A 38 1.48 0.83 2.60
C CYS A 38 2.55 1.84 2.17
N PRO A 39 3.62 1.38 1.51
CA PRO A 39 4.68 2.26 1.04
C PRO A 39 4.26 2.98 -0.24
N SER A 40 5.04 3.96 -0.67
CA SER A 40 4.94 4.48 -2.02
C SER A 40 5.09 3.32 -3.01
N SER A 41 4.26 3.29 -4.04
CA SER A 41 4.12 2.10 -4.92
C SER A 41 5.41 1.69 -5.61
N ILE A 42 6.30 2.63 -5.90
CA ILE A 42 7.59 2.29 -6.54
C ILE A 42 8.50 1.45 -5.63
N TYR A 43 8.23 1.45 -4.31
CA TYR A 43 9.04 0.69 -3.35
C TYR A 43 8.39 -0.62 -2.91
N LEU A 44 7.17 -0.93 -3.38
CA LEU A 44 6.48 -2.17 -3.02
C LEU A 44 7.35 -3.43 -3.19
N PRO A 45 8.09 -3.60 -4.28
CA PRO A 45 8.93 -4.81 -4.45
C PRO A 45 9.95 -5.03 -3.34
N TYR A 46 10.45 -3.97 -2.72
CA TYR A 46 11.46 -4.09 -1.66
C TYR A 46 10.88 -4.60 -0.35
N TYR A 47 9.57 -4.48 -0.17
CA TYR A 47 8.87 -4.99 1.02
C TYR A 47 8.37 -6.41 0.82
N LYS A 48 8.38 -6.92 -0.40
CA LYS A 48 7.87 -8.25 -0.71
C LYS A 48 8.79 -9.31 -0.13
N GLY A 49 8.19 -10.35 0.47
CA GLY A 49 8.90 -11.59 0.78
C GLY A 49 8.78 -12.03 2.23
N LYS A 50 9.85 -12.11 2.96
CA LYS A 50 10.06 -12.99 4.11
C LYS A 50 9.81 -12.31 5.46
N TYR A 51 8.94 -11.32 5.53
CA TYR A 51 8.73 -10.52 6.73
C TYR A 51 7.37 -10.79 7.35
N ASP A 52 7.25 -10.52 8.64
CA ASP A 52 6.02 -10.75 9.40
C ASP A 52 5.03 -9.57 9.31
N PHE A 53 5.03 -8.88 8.19
CA PHE A 53 4.05 -7.84 7.92
C PHE A 53 3.36 -8.07 6.58
N LYS A 54 2.20 -7.47 6.43
CA LYS A 54 1.41 -7.54 5.20
C LYS A 54 1.60 -6.27 4.37
N LEU A 55 1.40 -6.39 3.07
CA LEU A 55 1.56 -5.27 2.16
C LEU A 55 0.22 -4.71 1.72
N GLY A 56 0.14 -3.38 1.70
CA GLY A 56 -0.97 -2.65 1.14
C GLY A 56 -0.49 -1.67 0.08
N SER A 57 -1.33 -1.40 -0.90
CA SER A 57 -1.09 -0.35 -1.87
C SER A 57 -1.80 0.93 -1.44
N GLN A 58 -1.20 2.07 -1.74
CA GLN A 58 -1.78 3.37 -1.42
C GLN A 58 -2.91 3.77 -2.36
N ASN A 59 -3.08 3.06 -3.45
CA ASN A 59 -4.09 3.32 -4.46
C ASN A 59 -4.22 2.11 -5.39
N VAL A 60 -5.25 2.13 -6.22
CA VAL A 60 -5.51 1.14 -7.27
C VAL A 60 -6.31 1.83 -8.37
N TYR A 61 -6.21 1.32 -9.60
CA TYR A 61 -7.06 1.80 -10.68
C TYR A 61 -7.88 0.67 -11.29
N ILE A 62 -8.94 1.05 -12.00
CA ILE A 62 -9.93 0.08 -12.53
C ILE A 62 -9.61 -0.42 -13.93
N LYS A 63 -8.61 0.15 -14.57
CA LYS A 63 -8.22 -0.17 -15.95
C LYS A 63 -6.71 -0.17 -16.11
N ASN A 64 -6.24 -0.86 -17.15
CA ASN A 64 -4.84 -0.82 -17.56
C ASN A 64 -4.56 0.48 -18.32
N ILE A 65 -4.18 1.51 -17.60
CA ILE A 65 -3.81 2.82 -18.17
C ILE A 65 -2.38 3.11 -17.75
N THR A 66 -1.60 3.69 -18.65
CA THR A 66 -0.22 4.07 -18.38
C THR A 66 -0.10 4.88 -17.10
N GLY A 67 0.83 4.49 -16.24
CA GLY A 67 1.06 5.14 -14.95
C GLY A 67 0.18 4.63 -13.81
N GLU A 68 -0.81 3.78 -14.10
CA GLU A 68 -1.70 3.20 -13.12
C GLU A 68 -1.48 1.69 -12.99
N TYR A 69 -1.99 1.11 -11.91
CA TYR A 69 -1.89 -0.33 -11.67
C TYR A 69 -3.21 -0.86 -11.11
N THR A 70 -3.54 -2.08 -11.51
CA THR A 70 -4.83 -2.71 -11.20
C THR A 70 -4.74 -3.61 -9.97
N SER A 71 -5.91 -3.98 -9.44
CA SER A 71 -6.01 -4.94 -8.34
C SER A 71 -5.35 -6.28 -8.71
N LYS A 72 -5.51 -6.71 -9.96
CA LYS A 72 -4.89 -7.95 -10.44
C LYS A 72 -3.37 -7.88 -10.39
N SER A 73 -2.78 -6.77 -10.83
CA SER A 73 -1.33 -6.57 -10.77
C SER A 73 -0.82 -6.55 -9.34
N LEU A 74 -1.52 -5.84 -8.45
CA LEU A 74 -1.16 -5.78 -7.04
C LEU A 74 -1.23 -7.15 -6.39
N LYS A 75 -2.29 -7.90 -6.64
CA LYS A 75 -2.46 -9.25 -6.10
C LYS A 75 -1.34 -10.18 -6.55
N SER A 76 -0.92 -10.07 -7.81
CA SER A 76 0.17 -10.89 -8.34
C SER A 76 1.51 -10.64 -7.64
N MET A 77 1.67 -9.48 -7.02
CA MET A 77 2.85 -9.13 -6.22
C MET A 77 2.74 -9.50 -4.75
N GLY A 78 1.63 -10.10 -4.33
CA GLY A 78 1.41 -10.41 -2.91
C GLY A 78 0.85 -9.24 -2.10
N VAL A 79 0.32 -8.23 -2.76
CA VAL A 79 -0.35 -7.11 -2.10
C VAL A 79 -1.83 -7.47 -1.95
N ASN A 80 -2.31 -7.52 -0.71
CA ASN A 80 -3.68 -7.96 -0.41
C ASN A 80 -4.57 -6.87 0.18
N TYR A 81 -4.03 -5.70 0.40
CA TYR A 81 -4.74 -4.56 0.96
C TYR A 81 -4.54 -3.34 0.08
N VAL A 82 -5.52 -2.44 0.08
CA VAL A 82 -5.43 -1.21 -0.68
C VAL A 82 -6.13 -0.09 0.07
N LEU A 83 -5.54 1.09 0.03
CA LEU A 83 -6.17 2.32 0.50
C LEU A 83 -6.90 2.96 -0.68
N VAL A 84 -8.17 3.26 -0.50
CA VAL A 84 -9.00 3.86 -1.55
C VAL A 84 -9.58 5.17 -1.03
N GLY A 85 -9.56 6.20 -1.86
CA GLY A 85 -10.21 7.46 -1.52
C GLY A 85 -9.45 8.31 -0.52
N HIS A 86 -8.11 8.19 -0.49
CA HIS A 86 -7.31 9.06 0.37
C HIS A 86 -7.59 10.52 0.05
N PHE A 87 -7.68 11.37 1.10
CA PHE A 87 -8.10 12.75 0.90
C PHE A 87 -7.16 13.55 -0.01
N GLU A 88 -5.87 13.22 -0.03
CA GLU A 88 -4.91 13.87 -0.94
C GLU A 88 -5.27 13.63 -2.41
N ARG A 89 -5.75 12.44 -2.74
CA ARG A 89 -6.20 12.14 -4.10
C ARG A 89 -7.48 12.91 -4.44
N LYS A 90 -8.38 13.05 -3.48
CA LYS A 90 -9.59 13.86 -3.67
C LYS A 90 -9.25 15.33 -3.86
N GLN A 91 -8.34 15.85 -3.05
CA GLN A 91 -7.99 17.26 -3.03
C GLN A 91 -7.13 17.68 -4.23
N TYR A 92 -6.08 16.90 -4.53
CA TYR A 92 -5.08 17.29 -5.54
C TYR A 92 -5.32 16.67 -6.91
N LEU A 93 -5.96 15.51 -6.98
CA LEU A 93 -6.19 14.79 -8.23
C LEU A 93 -7.67 14.70 -8.60
N HIS A 94 -8.51 15.40 -7.85
CA HIS A 94 -9.95 15.48 -8.13
C HIS A 94 -10.64 14.12 -8.22
N GLU A 95 -10.22 13.16 -7.41
CA GLU A 95 -10.80 11.83 -7.40
C GLU A 95 -12.26 11.92 -6.92
N SER A 96 -13.19 11.48 -7.74
CA SER A 96 -14.62 11.56 -7.43
C SER A 96 -15.08 10.38 -6.58
N ASN A 97 -16.19 10.57 -5.87
CA ASN A 97 -16.84 9.47 -5.14
C ASN A 97 -17.27 8.35 -6.07
N GLU A 98 -17.66 8.66 -7.29
CA GLU A 98 -18.02 7.66 -8.30
C GLU A 98 -16.84 6.76 -8.66
N LEU A 99 -15.66 7.35 -8.88
CA LEU A 99 -14.45 6.60 -9.16
C LEU A 99 -14.04 5.75 -7.95
N ILE A 100 -14.10 6.32 -6.75
CA ILE A 100 -13.80 5.60 -5.52
C ILE A 100 -14.70 4.37 -5.38
N ASN A 101 -15.98 4.53 -5.66
CA ASN A 101 -16.94 3.44 -5.61
C ASN A 101 -16.62 2.33 -6.61
N LEU A 102 -16.21 2.70 -7.83
CA LEU A 102 -15.76 1.74 -8.83
C LEU A 102 -14.52 0.97 -8.38
N LYS A 103 -13.58 1.65 -7.74
CA LYS A 103 -12.38 1.00 -7.19
C LYS A 103 -12.72 -0.02 -6.12
N ILE A 104 -13.67 0.29 -5.24
CA ILE A 104 -14.10 -0.63 -4.18
C ILE A 104 -14.75 -1.88 -4.76
N LYS A 105 -15.50 -1.75 -5.85
CA LYS A 105 -16.18 -2.87 -6.50
C LYS A 105 -15.25 -3.75 -7.33
N ASP A 106 -14.15 -3.21 -7.76
CA ASP A 106 -13.17 -3.95 -8.55
C ASP A 106 -12.38 -4.92 -7.65
#